data_f775c5aacd166ff6d7acb566e2ef67e5
#
_entry.id   f775c5aacd166ff6d7acb566e2ef67e5
#
_cell.length_a   1.000
_cell.length_b   1.000
_cell.length_c   1.000
_cell.angle_alpha   90.00
_cell.angle_beta   90.00
_cell.angle_gamma   90.00
#
_symmetry.space_group_name_H-M   'P 1'
#
loop_
_entity.id
_entity.type
_entity.pdbx_description
1 polymer ?
#
loop_
_entity_poly.entity_id
_entity_poly.type
_entity_poly.pdbx_seq_one_letter_code
_entity_poly.pdbx_strand_id
1 'polypeptide(L)'
;MRTSMQGMIPIFAAFFIQTALGADLMLAQEYKDQDIAGWAMSEKLDGVRAYWDGRQLVSRQGYAFTPPKGFTAQFPPYPLDGELYSGRGQFEQISAAVRSSSGDWRGIRLHVFDVPKAQGNLYQRLAVATQWLKTHPNAPITIIPQIKVRDRQHAMDFLKQIEAQGGEGVMLRQPESRYSGGRSSQLLKLKSQYDDECTVTRHYEGKG
;
A
#
# COMPACT_ATOMS: atom_id res chain seq x y z
N MET A 1 -56.84 -38.00 -20.61
CA MET A 1 -56.08 -37.43 -19.50
C MET A 1 -54.61 -37.61 -19.79
N ARG A 2 -53.90 -36.56 -20.19
CA ARG A 2 -52.45 -36.58 -20.40
C ARG A 2 -51.81 -35.68 -19.33
N THR A 3 -51.11 -36.30 -18.42
CA THR A 3 -50.39 -35.65 -17.32
C THR A 3 -49.04 -35.17 -17.85
N SER A 4 -48.82 -33.85 -17.88
CA SER A 4 -47.57 -33.21 -18.22
C SER A 4 -46.66 -33.16 -17.00
N MET A 5 -45.55 -33.91 -17.03
CA MET A 5 -44.45 -33.78 -16.04
C MET A 5 -43.54 -32.62 -16.47
N GLN A 6 -43.61 -31.52 -15.76
CA GLN A 6 -42.62 -30.43 -15.89
C GLN A 6 -41.36 -30.82 -15.11
N GLY A 7 -40.29 -31.05 -15.88
CA GLY A 7 -38.96 -31.29 -15.31
C GLY A 7 -38.35 -29.98 -14.77
N MET A 8 -38.07 -29.94 -13.50
CA MET A 8 -37.32 -28.87 -12.80
C MET A 8 -35.84 -29.08 -13.09
N ILE A 9 -35.25 -28.17 -13.86
CA ILE A 9 -33.79 -28.14 -14.10
C ILE A 9 -33.13 -27.45 -12.89
N PRO A 10 -32.20 -28.09 -12.18
CA PRO A 10 -31.48 -27.43 -11.10
C PRO A 10 -30.47 -26.44 -11.67
N ILE A 11 -30.60 -25.17 -11.32
CA ILE A 11 -29.60 -24.13 -11.60
C ILE A 11 -28.43 -24.37 -10.65
N PHE A 12 -27.36 -24.96 -11.16
CA PHE A 12 -26.08 -24.99 -10.46
C PHE A 12 -25.47 -23.58 -10.49
N ALA A 13 -25.55 -22.86 -9.40
CA ALA A 13 -24.75 -21.65 -9.21
C ALA A 13 -23.28 -22.05 -9.07
N ALA A 14 -22.52 -21.89 -10.13
CA ALA A 14 -21.07 -22.04 -10.10
C ALA A 14 -20.50 -20.89 -9.23
N PHE A 15 -20.11 -21.20 -8.01
CA PHE A 15 -19.26 -20.34 -7.19
C PHE A 15 -17.89 -20.29 -7.87
N PHE A 16 -17.62 -19.23 -8.65
CA PHE A 16 -16.28 -18.91 -9.06
C PHE A 16 -15.51 -18.48 -7.82
N ILE A 17 -14.69 -19.38 -7.27
CA ILE A 17 -13.62 -19.02 -6.32
C ILE A 17 -12.62 -18.24 -7.16
N GLN A 18 -12.74 -16.92 -7.13
CA GLN A 18 -11.77 -16.02 -7.71
C GLN A 18 -10.56 -16.07 -6.79
N THR A 19 -9.57 -16.90 -7.13
CA THR A 19 -8.25 -16.83 -6.50
C THR A 19 -7.73 -15.42 -6.74
N ALA A 20 -7.67 -14.61 -5.69
CA ALA A 20 -7.04 -13.31 -5.74
C ALA A 20 -5.55 -13.54 -6.04
N LEU A 21 -5.16 -13.37 -7.30
CA LEU A 21 -3.77 -13.17 -7.66
C LEU A 21 -3.35 -11.90 -6.91
N GLY A 22 -2.39 -12.02 -5.99
CA GLY A 22 -1.83 -10.88 -5.28
C GLY A 22 -1.45 -9.80 -6.29
N ALA A 23 -1.75 -8.54 -5.98
CA ALA A 23 -1.37 -7.44 -6.86
C ALA A 23 0.15 -7.52 -7.08
N ASP A 24 0.59 -7.39 -8.34
CA ASP A 24 2.01 -7.35 -8.69
C ASP A 24 2.58 -5.99 -8.26
N LEU A 25 2.87 -5.88 -6.96
CA LEU A 25 3.28 -4.63 -6.33
C LEU A 25 4.78 -4.40 -6.49
N MET A 26 5.15 -3.14 -6.69
CA MET A 26 6.54 -2.72 -6.67
C MET A 26 7.12 -2.84 -5.26
N LEU A 27 8.29 -3.47 -5.13
CA LEU A 27 8.99 -3.72 -3.87
C LEU A 27 10.34 -3.00 -3.86
N ALA A 28 10.68 -2.41 -2.72
CA ALA A 28 11.93 -1.71 -2.53
C ALA A 28 13.12 -2.65 -2.35
N GLN A 29 14.29 -2.19 -2.81
CA GLN A 29 15.59 -2.71 -2.38
C GLN A 29 16.16 -1.82 -1.25
N GLU A 30 17.20 -2.34 -0.57
CA GLU A 30 17.99 -1.53 0.36
C GLU A 30 18.81 -0.48 -0.40
N TYR A 31 18.88 0.72 0.17
CA TYR A 31 19.84 1.72 -0.27
C TYR A 31 21.26 1.28 0.10
N LYS A 32 22.17 1.23 -0.87
CA LYS A 32 23.56 0.81 -0.74
C LYS A 32 24.47 1.80 -1.47
N ASP A 33 24.37 3.07 -1.12
CA ASP A 33 25.15 4.18 -1.68
C ASP A 33 25.03 4.42 -3.20
N GLN A 34 23.87 4.03 -3.79
CA GLN A 34 23.55 4.39 -5.18
C GLN A 34 23.49 5.93 -5.33
N ASP A 35 23.78 6.42 -6.53
CA ASP A 35 23.52 7.83 -6.86
C ASP A 35 22.00 8.06 -6.91
N ILE A 36 21.54 8.93 -6.04
CA ILE A 36 20.14 9.29 -5.87
C ILE A 36 19.85 10.76 -6.13
N ALA A 37 20.82 11.50 -6.69
CA ALA A 37 20.58 12.89 -7.06
C ALA A 37 19.41 13.01 -8.04
N GLY A 38 18.47 13.90 -7.74
CA GLY A 38 17.25 14.09 -8.53
C GLY A 38 16.13 13.09 -8.27
N TRP A 39 16.32 12.06 -7.44
CA TRP A 39 15.25 11.15 -7.03
C TRP A 39 14.20 11.85 -6.18
N ALA A 40 13.05 11.24 -6.04
CA ALA A 40 12.03 11.62 -5.06
C ALA A 40 12.28 10.90 -3.75
N MET A 41 12.16 11.60 -2.62
CA MET A 41 12.16 10.98 -1.29
C MET A 41 10.89 11.32 -0.54
N SER A 42 10.45 10.38 0.30
CA SER A 42 9.31 10.52 1.19
C SER A 42 9.53 9.76 2.48
N GLU A 43 8.77 10.07 3.51
CA GLU A 43 8.76 9.25 4.73
C GLU A 43 8.33 7.81 4.40
N LYS A 44 9.04 6.83 4.96
CA LYS A 44 8.60 5.44 5.00
C LYS A 44 7.62 5.29 6.15
N LEU A 45 6.34 5.14 5.82
CA LEU A 45 5.30 4.97 6.82
C LEU A 45 5.32 3.55 7.39
N ASP A 46 5.14 3.43 8.69
CA ASP A 46 4.99 2.17 9.41
C ASP A 46 3.50 1.87 9.60
N GLY A 47 2.90 1.33 8.56
CA GLY A 47 1.48 0.99 8.49
C GLY A 47 1.24 -0.36 7.83
N VAL A 48 0.11 -0.51 7.18
CA VAL A 48 -0.24 -1.73 6.45
C VAL A 48 -0.43 -1.42 4.97
N ARG A 49 0.43 -1.99 4.13
CA ARG A 49 0.33 -1.80 2.68
C ARG A 49 -1.02 -2.26 2.16
N ALA A 50 -1.67 -1.37 1.40
CA ALA A 50 -2.94 -1.65 0.76
C ALA A 50 -2.95 -1.15 -0.69
N TYR A 51 -3.46 -2.01 -1.56
CA TYR A 51 -3.68 -1.71 -2.95
C TYR A 51 -5.19 -1.57 -3.19
N TRP A 52 -5.59 -0.42 -3.71
CA TRP A 52 -6.93 -0.19 -4.20
C TRP A 52 -6.98 -0.58 -5.68
N ASP A 53 -7.79 -1.53 -6.07
CA ASP A 53 -7.86 -2.04 -7.45
C ASP A 53 -8.85 -1.27 -8.36
N GLY A 54 -9.55 -0.27 -7.78
CA GLY A 54 -10.65 0.48 -8.39
C GLY A 54 -12.02 0.04 -7.88
N ARG A 55 -12.09 -1.01 -7.01
CA ARG A 55 -13.33 -1.55 -6.44
C ARG A 55 -13.18 -1.95 -4.98
N GLN A 56 -12.04 -2.53 -4.61
CA GLN A 56 -11.78 -3.00 -3.24
C GLN A 56 -10.33 -2.76 -2.83
N LEU A 57 -10.10 -2.64 -1.52
CA LEU A 57 -8.77 -2.62 -0.94
C LEU A 57 -8.29 -4.07 -0.72
N VAL A 58 -7.08 -4.36 -1.17
CA VAL A 58 -6.44 -5.67 -0.97
C VAL A 58 -5.06 -5.52 -0.34
N SER A 59 -4.67 -6.50 0.46
CA SER A 59 -3.33 -6.58 1.04
C SER A 59 -2.27 -6.93 -0.02
N ARG A 60 -1.00 -6.86 0.37
CA ARG A 60 0.12 -7.31 -0.47
C ARG A 60 -0.03 -8.75 -0.96
N GLN A 61 -0.65 -9.62 -0.16
CA GLN A 61 -0.89 -11.02 -0.49
C GLN A 61 -2.17 -11.23 -1.32
N GLY A 62 -2.94 -10.17 -1.59
CA GLY A 62 -4.19 -10.23 -2.36
C GLY A 62 -5.44 -10.50 -1.52
N TYR A 63 -5.34 -10.54 -0.19
CA TYR A 63 -6.51 -10.67 0.68
C TYR A 63 -7.28 -9.35 0.76
N ALA A 64 -8.59 -9.39 0.57
CA ALA A 64 -9.44 -8.22 0.70
C ALA A 64 -9.49 -7.73 2.16
N PHE A 65 -9.35 -6.43 2.34
CA PHE A 65 -9.69 -5.79 3.60
C PHE A 65 -11.21 -5.58 3.71
N THR A 66 -11.71 -5.48 4.93
CA THR A 66 -13.12 -5.20 5.23
C THR A 66 -13.23 -3.86 5.94
N PRO A 67 -13.07 -2.72 5.23
CA PRO A 67 -13.20 -1.40 5.83
C PRO A 67 -14.66 -1.13 6.25
N PRO A 68 -14.90 -0.16 7.15
CA PRO A 68 -16.24 0.27 7.51
C PRO A 68 -17.04 0.72 6.29
N LYS A 69 -18.36 0.57 6.36
CA LYS A 69 -19.27 1.03 5.31
C LYS A 69 -19.02 2.51 4.99
N GLY A 70 -18.82 2.81 3.72
CA GLY A 70 -18.57 4.17 3.24
C GLY A 70 -17.11 4.59 3.20
N PHE A 71 -16.18 3.86 3.78
CA PHE A 71 -14.75 4.22 3.78
C PHE A 71 -14.21 4.44 2.36
N THR A 72 -14.55 3.56 1.43
CA THR A 72 -14.10 3.65 0.02
C THR A 72 -15.10 4.33 -0.91
N ALA A 73 -16.19 4.91 -0.40
CA ALA A 73 -17.25 5.45 -1.23
C ALA A 73 -16.80 6.59 -2.17
N GLN A 74 -15.74 7.31 -1.79
CA GLN A 74 -15.17 8.40 -2.59
C GLN A 74 -13.80 8.07 -3.18
N PHE A 75 -13.44 6.79 -3.23
CA PHE A 75 -12.21 6.37 -3.88
C PHE A 75 -12.36 6.43 -5.40
N PRO A 76 -11.27 6.68 -6.15
CA PRO A 76 -11.33 6.76 -7.60
C PRO A 76 -11.60 5.39 -8.27
N PRO A 77 -12.12 5.36 -9.51
CA PRO A 77 -12.35 4.12 -10.24
C PRO A 77 -11.08 3.55 -10.89
N TYR A 78 -9.91 3.94 -10.41
CA TYR A 78 -8.60 3.47 -10.89
C TYR A 78 -7.71 3.07 -9.70
N PRO A 79 -6.68 2.21 -9.95
CA PRO A 79 -5.84 1.68 -8.89
C PRO A 79 -4.99 2.75 -8.19
N LEU A 80 -4.84 2.55 -6.87
CA LEU A 80 -3.93 3.30 -6.01
C LEU A 80 -3.05 2.30 -5.23
N ASP A 81 -1.78 2.63 -5.06
CA ASP A 81 -0.87 1.91 -4.19
C ASP A 81 -0.48 2.80 -3.00
N GLY A 82 -0.65 2.30 -1.81
CA GLY A 82 -0.48 3.13 -0.62
C GLY A 82 -0.32 2.32 0.66
N GLU A 83 -0.28 3.06 1.76
CA GLU A 83 -0.20 2.55 3.11
C GLU A 83 -1.43 2.95 3.91
N LEU A 84 -2.12 2.01 4.55
CA LEU A 84 -3.12 2.31 5.57
C LEU A 84 -2.37 2.77 6.82
N TYR A 85 -2.59 4.03 7.19
CA TYR A 85 -1.81 4.69 8.22
C TYR A 85 -2.64 5.72 8.99
N SER A 86 -2.36 5.88 10.29
CA SER A 86 -3.05 6.85 11.16
C SER A 86 -2.09 7.72 11.97
N GLY A 87 -0.80 7.41 11.96
CA GLY A 87 0.23 8.14 12.69
C GLY A 87 1.41 7.26 13.10
N ARG A 88 2.52 7.90 13.50
CA ARG A 88 3.71 7.21 13.98
C ARG A 88 3.42 6.44 15.26
N GLY A 89 4.04 5.26 15.43
CA GLY A 89 3.85 4.39 16.59
C GLY A 89 2.45 3.74 16.66
N GLN A 90 1.67 3.74 15.57
CA GLN A 90 0.31 3.20 15.55
C GLN A 90 0.21 1.86 14.79
N PHE A 91 1.33 1.24 14.43
CA PHE A 91 1.34 0.02 13.60
C PHE A 91 0.46 -1.10 14.19
N GLU A 92 0.59 -1.38 15.49
CA GLU A 92 -0.17 -2.45 16.15
C GLU A 92 -1.70 -2.20 16.07
N GLN A 93 -2.12 -0.96 16.33
CA GLN A 93 -3.54 -0.58 16.28
C GLN A 93 -4.06 -0.66 14.83
N ILE A 94 -3.28 -0.16 13.86
CA ILE A 94 -3.64 -0.24 12.43
C ILE A 94 -3.73 -1.70 12.00
N SER A 95 -2.73 -2.50 12.33
CA SER A 95 -2.66 -3.93 11.98
C SER A 95 -3.84 -4.71 12.58
N ALA A 96 -4.18 -4.46 13.85
CA ALA A 96 -5.35 -5.07 14.50
C ALA A 96 -6.67 -4.64 13.83
N ALA A 97 -6.82 -3.34 13.55
CA ALA A 97 -8.03 -2.80 12.93
C ALA A 97 -8.30 -3.40 11.55
N VAL A 98 -7.30 -3.45 10.68
CA VAL A 98 -7.49 -3.88 9.29
C VAL A 98 -7.64 -5.40 9.12
N ARG A 99 -7.22 -6.19 10.12
CA ARG A 99 -7.38 -7.65 10.13
C ARG A 99 -8.74 -8.10 10.68
N SER A 100 -9.48 -7.22 11.34
CA SER A 100 -10.78 -7.51 11.92
C SER A 100 -11.92 -6.93 11.08
N SER A 101 -12.99 -7.69 10.88
CA SER A 101 -14.21 -7.19 10.23
C SER A 101 -14.95 -6.12 11.07
N SER A 102 -14.64 -6.05 12.38
CA SER A 102 -15.18 -5.05 13.32
C SER A 102 -14.10 -4.10 13.85
N GLY A 103 -12.97 -3.98 13.15
CA GLY A 103 -11.85 -3.16 13.57
C GLY A 103 -12.16 -1.67 13.61
N ASP A 104 -11.47 -0.95 14.46
CA ASP A 104 -11.61 0.51 14.59
C ASP A 104 -10.73 1.23 13.56
N TRP A 105 -11.33 1.73 12.50
CA TRP A 105 -10.66 2.45 11.42
C TRP A 105 -10.60 3.97 11.63
N ARG A 106 -10.97 4.48 12.80
CA ARG A 106 -10.91 5.92 13.09
C ARG A 106 -9.49 6.46 12.94
N GLY A 107 -9.36 7.51 12.17
CA GLY A 107 -8.06 8.12 11.87
C GLY A 107 -7.23 7.40 10.80
N ILE A 108 -7.56 6.16 10.43
CA ILE A 108 -6.87 5.46 9.34
C ILE A 108 -7.26 6.10 7.99
N ARG A 109 -6.25 6.36 7.16
CA ARG A 109 -6.38 6.84 5.78
C ARG A 109 -5.49 6.01 4.87
N LEU A 110 -5.82 5.95 3.58
CA LEU A 110 -4.90 5.42 2.57
C LEU A 110 -3.91 6.52 2.17
N HIS A 111 -2.66 6.37 2.57
CA HIS A 111 -1.56 7.25 2.19
C HIS A 111 -0.94 6.77 0.89
N VAL A 112 -1.27 7.43 -0.21
CA VAL A 112 -0.93 7.01 -1.58
C VAL A 112 0.48 7.48 -1.94
N PHE A 113 1.29 6.58 -2.44
CA PHE A 113 2.64 6.83 -2.94
C PHE A 113 2.81 6.50 -4.43
N ASP A 114 1.85 5.85 -5.08
CA ASP A 114 1.82 5.72 -6.55
C ASP A 114 0.40 5.50 -7.09
N VAL A 115 0.20 5.78 -8.38
CA VAL A 115 -1.02 5.50 -9.15
C VAL A 115 -0.64 4.60 -10.33
N PRO A 116 -0.62 3.27 -10.14
CA PRO A 116 0.09 2.31 -11.00
C PRO A 116 -0.29 2.32 -12.47
N LYS A 117 -1.55 2.62 -12.80
CA LYS A 117 -2.04 2.65 -14.19
C LYS A 117 -2.06 4.04 -14.83
N ALA A 118 -1.71 5.09 -14.07
CA ALA A 118 -1.59 6.43 -14.64
C ALA A 118 -0.34 6.56 -15.51
N GLN A 119 -0.40 7.43 -16.51
CA GLN A 119 0.69 7.70 -17.43
C GLN A 119 1.69 8.70 -16.83
N GLY A 120 2.91 8.71 -17.38
CA GLY A 120 3.95 9.65 -17.05
C GLY A 120 4.85 9.22 -15.90
N ASN A 121 5.64 10.17 -15.39
CA ASN A 121 6.54 9.98 -14.27
C ASN A 121 5.78 9.97 -12.93
N LEU A 122 6.48 9.69 -11.82
CA LEU A 122 5.88 9.60 -10.48
C LEU A 122 5.01 10.81 -10.13
N TYR A 123 5.52 12.03 -10.38
CA TYR A 123 4.81 13.26 -10.04
C TYR A 123 3.52 13.43 -10.85
N GLN A 124 3.56 13.08 -12.14
CA GLN A 124 2.40 13.11 -13.02
C GLN A 124 1.34 12.07 -12.60
N ARG A 125 1.79 10.88 -12.24
CA ARG A 125 0.88 9.84 -11.72
C ARG A 125 0.22 10.26 -10.41
N LEU A 126 0.97 10.81 -9.46
CA LEU A 126 0.42 11.32 -8.20
C LEU A 126 -0.52 12.52 -8.40
N ALA A 127 -0.24 13.36 -9.41
CA ALA A 127 -1.11 14.49 -9.76
C ALA A 127 -2.52 14.05 -10.16
N VAL A 128 -2.68 12.85 -10.77
CA VAL A 128 -4.00 12.29 -11.10
C VAL A 128 -4.83 12.09 -9.82
N ALA A 129 -4.25 11.48 -8.80
CA ALA A 129 -4.94 11.28 -7.52
C ALA A 129 -5.15 12.60 -6.77
N THR A 130 -4.20 13.54 -6.84
CA THR A 130 -4.35 14.89 -6.27
C THR A 130 -5.52 15.64 -6.92
N GLN A 131 -5.69 15.52 -8.23
CA GLN A 131 -6.80 16.15 -8.94
C GLN A 131 -8.15 15.53 -8.54
N TRP A 132 -8.21 14.20 -8.35
CA TRP A 132 -9.42 13.52 -7.85
C TRP A 132 -9.86 14.08 -6.50
N LEU A 133 -8.92 14.28 -5.58
CA LEU A 133 -9.19 14.76 -4.22
C LEU A 133 -9.75 16.19 -4.18
N LYS A 134 -9.52 17.03 -5.20
CA LYS A 134 -10.12 18.36 -5.27
C LYS A 134 -11.65 18.32 -5.35
N THR A 135 -12.20 17.29 -5.98
CA THR A 135 -13.64 17.07 -6.12
C THR A 135 -14.21 16.08 -5.11
N HIS A 136 -13.33 15.37 -4.38
CA HIS A 136 -13.67 14.37 -3.36
C HIS A 136 -12.89 14.63 -2.05
N PRO A 137 -13.06 15.81 -1.42
CA PRO A 137 -12.23 16.23 -0.28
C PRO A 137 -12.43 15.38 0.98
N ASN A 138 -13.54 14.66 1.06
CA ASN A 138 -13.87 13.79 2.20
C ASN A 138 -13.35 12.34 2.02
N ALA A 139 -12.74 12.01 0.88
CA ALA A 139 -12.13 10.69 0.72
C ALA A 139 -11.03 10.50 1.79
N PRO A 140 -10.99 9.37 2.50
CA PRO A 140 -9.92 9.09 3.47
C PRO A 140 -8.63 8.68 2.74
N ILE A 141 -8.17 9.55 1.86
CA ILE A 141 -6.95 9.42 1.05
C ILE A 141 -6.04 10.61 1.35
N THR A 142 -4.75 10.36 1.44
CA THR A 142 -3.69 11.37 1.56
C THR A 142 -2.61 11.04 0.54
N ILE A 143 -2.13 12.03 -0.21
CA ILE A 143 -0.97 11.82 -1.10
C ILE A 143 0.29 12.06 -0.28
N ILE A 144 1.21 11.09 -0.26
CA ILE A 144 2.48 11.23 0.44
C ILE A 144 3.33 12.29 -0.25
N PRO A 145 3.76 13.35 0.46
CA PRO A 145 4.64 14.37 -0.11
C PRO A 145 5.93 13.77 -0.65
N GLN A 146 6.32 14.21 -1.84
CA GLN A 146 7.57 13.82 -2.49
C GLN A 146 8.52 15.01 -2.52
N ILE A 147 9.72 14.83 -1.98
CA ILE A 147 10.77 15.85 -1.93
C ILE A 147 11.86 15.46 -2.91
N LYS A 148 12.29 16.38 -3.77
CA LYS A 148 13.41 16.12 -4.69
C LYS A 148 14.72 16.04 -3.90
N VAL A 149 15.42 14.93 -4.04
CA VAL A 149 16.75 14.71 -3.46
C VAL A 149 17.77 15.57 -4.21
N ARG A 150 18.57 16.35 -3.49
CA ARG A 150 19.66 17.14 -4.05
C ARG A 150 20.93 16.29 -4.19
N ASP A 151 21.26 15.60 -3.10
CA ASP A 151 22.45 14.76 -2.96
C ASP A 151 22.25 13.74 -1.83
N ARG A 152 23.24 12.89 -1.61
CA ARG A 152 23.24 11.90 -0.53
C ARG A 152 23.05 12.54 0.85
N GLN A 153 23.75 13.65 1.12
CA GLN A 153 23.67 14.31 2.44
C GLN A 153 22.26 14.80 2.73
N HIS A 154 21.57 15.36 1.75
CA HIS A 154 20.18 15.78 1.89
C HIS A 154 19.26 14.62 2.28
N ALA A 155 19.44 13.44 1.68
CA ALA A 155 18.66 12.26 2.03
C ALA A 155 18.97 11.77 3.46
N MET A 156 20.24 11.80 3.87
CA MET A 156 20.66 11.42 5.23
C MET A 156 20.15 12.40 6.28
N ASP A 157 20.13 13.70 5.99
CA ASP A 157 19.60 14.71 6.92
C ASP A 157 18.07 14.56 7.06
N PHE A 158 17.37 14.26 5.96
CA PHE A 158 15.94 13.96 6.00
C PHE A 158 15.65 12.68 6.80
N LEU A 159 16.46 11.61 6.62
CA LEU A 159 16.36 10.40 7.43
C LEU A 159 16.48 10.71 8.92
N LYS A 160 17.53 11.43 9.33
CA LYS A 160 17.73 11.82 10.73
C LYS A 160 16.54 12.62 11.28
N GLN A 161 15.97 13.52 10.48
CA GLN A 161 14.80 14.30 10.88
C GLN A 161 13.57 13.38 11.09
N ILE A 162 13.33 12.43 10.19
CA ILE A 162 12.21 11.48 10.30
C ILE A 162 12.37 10.60 11.54
N GLU A 163 13.54 9.99 11.74
CA GLU A 163 13.82 9.11 12.87
C GLU A 163 13.77 9.85 14.21
N ALA A 164 14.29 11.08 14.29
CA ALA A 164 14.21 11.92 15.48
C ALA A 164 12.76 12.24 15.90
N GLN A 165 11.82 12.15 14.98
CA GLN A 165 10.39 12.32 15.21
C GLN A 165 9.64 10.99 15.37
N GLY A 166 10.36 9.86 15.49
CA GLY A 166 9.78 8.53 15.67
C GLY A 166 9.26 7.90 14.37
N GLY A 167 9.69 8.38 13.20
CA GLY A 167 9.41 7.74 11.91
C GLY A 167 10.34 6.56 11.63
N GLU A 168 9.96 5.68 10.71
CA GLU A 168 10.63 4.41 10.44
C GLU A 168 11.86 4.58 9.53
N GLY A 169 11.86 5.56 8.62
CA GLY A 169 12.89 5.75 7.62
C GLY A 169 12.41 6.53 6.40
N VAL A 170 13.08 6.37 5.29
CA VAL A 170 12.85 7.10 4.05
C VAL A 170 12.70 6.14 2.88
N MET A 171 11.77 6.44 1.99
CA MET A 171 11.64 5.82 0.68
C MET A 171 12.27 6.72 -0.37
N LEU A 172 13.05 6.13 -1.27
CA LEU A 172 13.70 6.81 -2.41
C LEU A 172 13.17 6.23 -3.70
N ARG A 173 12.67 7.06 -4.60
CA ARG A 173 12.05 6.63 -5.85
C ARG A 173 12.66 7.37 -7.03
N GLN A 174 13.12 6.63 -8.05
CA GLN A 174 13.49 7.26 -9.31
C GLN A 174 12.23 7.78 -10.01
N PRO A 175 12.04 9.10 -10.16
CA PRO A 175 10.75 9.66 -10.56
C PRO A 175 10.37 9.30 -12.00
N GLU A 176 11.34 9.20 -12.91
CA GLU A 176 11.09 8.86 -14.32
C GLU A 176 10.76 7.38 -14.55
N SER A 177 10.94 6.54 -13.53
CA SER A 177 10.65 5.12 -13.66
C SER A 177 9.16 4.84 -13.73
N ARG A 178 8.80 3.85 -14.55
CA ARG A 178 7.44 3.30 -14.58
C ARG A 178 7.13 2.53 -13.30
N TYR A 179 5.84 2.38 -13.00
CA TYR A 179 5.43 1.41 -12.00
C TYR A 179 5.59 0.00 -12.60
N SER A 180 6.34 -0.85 -11.91
CA SER A 180 6.54 -2.26 -12.29
C SER A 180 6.46 -3.13 -11.04
N GLY A 181 5.83 -4.29 -11.16
CA GLY A 181 5.80 -5.25 -10.07
C GLY A 181 7.14 -5.86 -9.76
N GLY A 182 7.24 -6.47 -8.59
CA GLY A 182 8.45 -7.12 -8.10
C GLY A 182 9.48 -6.17 -7.49
N ARG A 183 10.62 -6.74 -7.10
CA ARG A 183 11.71 -6.00 -6.45
C ARG A 183 12.46 -5.14 -7.46
N SER A 184 12.51 -3.84 -7.21
CA SER A 184 13.03 -2.85 -8.14
C SER A 184 14.20 -2.04 -7.56
N SER A 185 15.27 -1.87 -8.35
CA SER A 185 16.37 -0.95 -8.03
C SER A 185 15.99 0.54 -8.17
N GLN A 186 14.80 0.82 -8.69
CA GLN A 186 14.28 2.18 -8.86
C GLN A 186 13.40 2.65 -7.68
N LEU A 187 13.25 1.78 -6.67
CA LEU A 187 12.61 2.06 -5.40
C LEU A 187 13.51 1.51 -4.30
N LEU A 188 13.98 2.39 -3.42
CA LEU A 188 14.91 2.02 -2.35
C LEU A 188 14.33 2.41 -0.99
N LYS A 189 14.64 1.64 0.05
CA LYS A 189 14.39 1.99 1.43
C LYS A 189 15.70 2.35 2.12
N LEU A 190 15.69 3.42 2.89
CA LEU A 190 16.82 3.95 3.64
C LEU A 190 16.43 4.05 5.11
N LYS A 191 17.17 3.38 5.99
CA LYS A 191 17.03 3.35 7.44
C LYS A 191 18.41 3.42 8.08
N SER A 192 18.52 3.97 9.30
CA SER A 192 19.76 3.93 10.10
C SER A 192 20.01 2.55 10.70
N GLN A 193 18.95 1.80 11.02
CA GLN A 193 19.04 0.43 11.52
C GLN A 193 18.56 -0.53 10.43
N TYR A 194 19.33 -1.57 10.22
CA TYR A 194 18.93 -2.70 9.37
C TYR A 194 18.08 -3.64 10.23
N ASP A 195 16.80 -3.76 9.91
CA ASP A 195 15.97 -4.84 10.43
C ASP A 195 16.29 -6.09 9.60
N ASP A 196 16.87 -7.11 10.24
CA ASP A 196 17.01 -8.43 9.62
C ASP A 196 15.66 -9.12 9.64
N GLU A 197 15.08 -9.35 8.46
CA GLU A 197 13.91 -10.22 8.33
C GLU A 197 14.38 -11.68 8.55
N CYS A 198 14.03 -12.27 9.68
CA CYS A 198 14.22 -13.71 9.90
C CYS A 198 12.95 -14.49 9.55
N THR A 199 13.13 -15.60 8.83
CA THR A 199 12.06 -16.57 8.64
C THR A 199 12.15 -17.61 9.76
N VAL A 200 11.10 -17.67 10.61
CA VAL A 200 11.02 -18.75 11.63
C VAL A 200 10.80 -20.06 10.90
N THR A 201 11.83 -20.90 10.85
CA THR A 201 11.79 -22.20 10.16
C THR A 201 11.35 -23.34 11.08
N ARG A 202 11.36 -23.15 12.41
CA ARG A 202 10.96 -24.18 13.37
C ARG A 202 10.63 -23.59 14.75
N HIS A 203 9.55 -24.09 15.38
CA HIS A 203 9.26 -23.86 16.78
C HIS A 203 9.72 -25.06 17.60
N TYR A 204 10.38 -24.81 18.73
CA TYR A 204 10.69 -25.83 19.74
C TYR A 204 9.86 -25.55 20.98
N GLU A 205 9.25 -26.58 21.56
CA GLU A 205 8.64 -26.47 22.88
C GLU A 205 9.74 -26.23 23.92
N GLY A 206 9.61 -25.18 24.73
CA GLY A 206 10.49 -24.93 25.85
C GLY A 206 10.36 -26.06 26.88
N LYS A 207 11.47 -26.63 27.31
CA LYS A 207 11.47 -27.49 28.48
C LYS A 207 11.25 -26.60 29.71
N GLY A 208 10.05 -26.73 30.36
CA GLY A 208 9.76 -26.13 31.64
C GLY A 208 10.58 -26.72 32.78
#